data_77f37cb59046684b7c48cd2345c7e328
#
_entry.id   77f37cb59046684b7c48cd2345c7e328
#
_cell.length_a   1.000
_cell.length_b   1.000
_cell.length_c   1.000
_cell.angle_alpha   90.00
_cell.angle_beta   90.00
_cell.angle_gamma   90.00
#
_symmetry.space_group_name_H-M   'P 1'
#
loop_
_entity.id
_entity.type
_entity.pdbx_description
1 polymer ?
#
loop_
_entity_poly.entity_id
_entity_poly.type
_entity_poly.pdbx_seq_one_letter_code
_entity_poly.pdbx_strand_id
1 'polypeptide(L)'
;LKFAAMMQDSYANYVILGVENQMEVHYAMPVRNMVYDALQYDKQVAMIAADNRRNKRFSGGNIRNSGEFLSGFLKTDKILPIITLTIYFGTEPWDGPLSLREMYDINDSKLLDFVPDYRVQLIQPMTLSEDDFEKFHTSLREVLQTIKYSVDAQKLTEYITQNERMHRLDLSAANVINTVAGIGLEIKQDRGKVDMCKAIEDLKAESREEGRAETIGQTVTMLRNMKIPKETILSELQKTFSISEEEANRIYSTK
;
A
#
# COMPACT_ATOMS: atom_id res chain seq x y z
N LEU A 1 -12.05 7.05 0.46
CA LEU A 1 -11.55 6.49 1.73
C LEU A 1 -11.68 4.98 1.70
N LYS A 2 -10.56 4.26 1.69
CA LYS A 2 -10.59 2.79 1.60
C LYS A 2 -10.69 2.11 2.96
N PHE A 3 -10.26 2.79 4.02
CA PHE A 3 -10.31 2.24 5.37
C PHE A 3 -10.60 3.35 6.38
N ALA A 4 -11.45 3.03 7.37
CA ALA A 4 -11.58 3.78 8.59
C ALA A 4 -11.48 2.80 9.76
N ALA A 5 -10.58 3.06 10.68
CA ALA A 5 -10.38 2.27 11.89
C ALA A 5 -10.56 3.15 13.12
N MET A 6 -11.22 2.64 14.14
CA MET A 6 -11.24 3.30 15.44
C MET A 6 -9.98 2.95 16.21
N MET A 7 -9.23 3.96 16.62
CA MET A 7 -8.18 3.78 17.61
C MET A 7 -8.83 3.74 18.99
N GLN A 8 -8.56 2.68 19.71
CA GLN A 8 -9.14 2.45 21.03
C GLN A 8 -8.08 1.89 21.98
N ASP A 9 -8.24 2.16 23.23
CA ASP A 9 -7.59 1.42 24.30
C ASP A 9 -8.60 0.52 25.03
N SER A 10 -8.20 -0.07 26.13
CA SER A 10 -9.06 -0.95 26.92
C SER A 10 -10.31 -0.27 27.51
N TYR A 11 -10.40 1.06 27.42
CA TYR A 11 -11.40 1.87 28.10
C TYR A 11 -12.29 2.68 27.17
N ALA A 12 -11.77 3.18 26.04
CA ALA A 12 -12.55 4.04 25.16
C ALA A 12 -11.99 4.13 23.73
N ASN A 13 -12.89 4.43 22.76
CA ASN A 13 -12.49 4.90 21.44
C ASN A 13 -12.19 6.41 21.53
N TYR A 14 -11.11 6.89 20.92
CA TYR A 14 -10.72 8.30 21.00
C TYR A 14 -10.42 8.97 19.66
N VAL A 15 -10.28 8.21 18.58
CA VAL A 15 -10.10 8.76 17.23
C VAL A 15 -10.56 7.78 16.16
N ILE A 16 -11.06 8.31 15.04
CA ILE A 16 -11.29 7.55 13.81
C ILE A 16 -10.17 7.88 12.85
N LEU A 17 -9.41 6.87 12.44
CA LEU A 17 -8.33 7.01 11.47
C LEU A 17 -8.83 6.60 10.09
N GLY A 18 -8.80 7.53 9.14
CA GLY A 18 -9.03 7.28 7.72
C GLY A 18 -7.70 7.11 7.00
N VAL A 19 -7.66 6.26 5.97
CA VAL A 19 -6.51 6.11 5.09
C VAL A 19 -6.97 6.25 3.65
N GLU A 20 -6.34 7.15 2.92
CA GLU A 20 -6.57 7.39 1.49
C GLU A 20 -5.27 7.13 0.74
N ASN A 21 -5.27 6.15 -0.16
CA ASN A 21 -4.12 5.79 -0.97
C ASN A 21 -4.18 6.52 -2.32
N GLN A 22 -3.08 7.16 -2.72
CA GLN A 22 -2.92 7.86 -3.98
C GLN A 22 -1.71 7.33 -4.75
N MET A 23 -1.90 6.97 -6.02
CA MET A 23 -0.80 6.64 -6.95
C MET A 23 -0.36 7.88 -7.73
N GLU A 24 -1.31 8.79 -7.98
CA GLU A 24 -1.10 10.04 -8.70
C GLU A 24 -1.45 11.23 -7.80
N VAL A 25 -0.87 12.38 -8.08
CA VAL A 25 -1.19 13.63 -7.37
C VAL A 25 -2.64 14.03 -7.64
N HIS A 26 -3.40 14.23 -6.58
CA HIS A 26 -4.77 14.70 -6.69
C HIS A 26 -4.86 16.17 -6.25
N TYR A 27 -4.90 17.08 -7.23
CA TYR A 27 -4.84 18.53 -6.99
C TYR A 27 -6.02 19.13 -6.19
N ALA A 28 -7.08 18.37 -5.98
CA ALA A 28 -8.19 18.75 -5.07
C ALA A 28 -8.22 17.88 -3.79
N MET A 29 -7.07 17.39 -3.33
CA MET A 29 -6.99 16.49 -2.18
C MET A 29 -7.54 17.09 -0.88
N PRO A 30 -7.30 18.38 -0.55
CA PRO A 30 -7.89 19.00 0.63
C PRO A 30 -9.42 18.92 0.64
N VAL A 31 -10.07 19.21 -0.48
CA VAL A 31 -11.53 19.12 -0.61
C VAL A 31 -12.00 17.67 -0.49
N ARG A 32 -11.30 16.74 -1.09
CA ARG A 32 -11.65 15.32 -1.07
C ARG A 32 -11.61 14.76 0.36
N ASN A 33 -10.54 15.02 1.09
CA ASN A 33 -10.42 14.60 2.50
C ASN A 33 -11.48 15.28 3.38
N MET A 34 -11.70 16.58 3.19
CA MET A 34 -12.74 17.32 3.91
C MET A 34 -14.12 16.68 3.72
N VAL A 35 -14.50 16.30 2.49
CA VAL A 35 -15.78 15.63 2.23
C VAL A 35 -15.87 14.29 2.94
N TYR A 36 -14.80 13.47 2.89
CA TYR A 36 -14.80 12.18 3.57
C TYR A 36 -14.94 12.31 5.08
N ASP A 37 -14.23 13.24 5.69
CA ASP A 37 -14.31 13.47 7.13
C ASP A 37 -15.67 14.05 7.53
N ALA A 38 -16.23 14.98 6.74
CA ALA A 38 -17.56 15.52 6.95
C ALA A 38 -18.63 14.42 6.93
N LEU A 39 -18.58 13.49 5.98
CA LEU A 39 -19.49 12.35 5.91
C LEU A 39 -19.37 11.42 7.15
N GLN A 40 -18.16 11.24 7.68
CA GLN A 40 -17.96 10.46 8.90
C GLN A 40 -18.48 11.19 10.14
N TYR A 41 -18.32 12.52 10.23
CA TYR A 41 -18.92 13.32 11.29
C TYR A 41 -20.44 13.29 11.24
N ASP A 42 -21.03 13.45 10.05
CA ASP A 42 -22.49 13.36 9.83
C ASP A 42 -23.02 12.00 10.30
N LYS A 43 -22.32 10.92 9.90
CA LYS A 43 -22.67 9.56 10.33
C LYS A 43 -22.65 9.40 11.85
N GLN A 44 -21.65 9.94 12.55
CA GLN A 44 -21.60 9.90 14.01
C GLN A 44 -22.80 10.63 14.63
N VAL A 45 -23.09 11.84 14.16
CA VAL A 45 -24.24 12.63 14.64
C VAL A 45 -25.56 11.87 14.41
N ALA A 46 -25.75 11.33 13.22
CA ALA A 46 -26.94 10.54 12.89
C ALA A 46 -27.11 9.31 13.77
N MET A 47 -26.02 8.57 14.04
CA MET A 47 -26.03 7.39 14.92
C MET A 47 -26.37 7.76 16.37
N ILE A 48 -25.77 8.81 16.91
CA ILE A 48 -26.04 9.30 18.26
C ILE A 48 -27.51 9.76 18.38
N ALA A 49 -27.98 10.52 17.41
CA ALA A 49 -29.37 10.99 17.40
C ALA A 49 -30.37 9.84 17.31
N ALA A 50 -30.09 8.81 16.50
CA ALA A 50 -30.93 7.61 16.40
C ALA A 50 -30.95 6.82 17.73
N ASP A 51 -29.77 6.68 18.37
CA ASP A 51 -29.67 6.01 19.69
C ASP A 51 -30.44 6.77 20.77
N ASN A 52 -30.28 8.09 20.85
CA ASN A 52 -31.01 8.94 21.78
C ASN A 52 -32.54 8.81 21.63
N ARG A 53 -33.03 8.75 20.36
CA ARG A 53 -34.47 8.56 20.08
C ARG A 53 -34.93 7.15 20.49
N ARG A 54 -34.19 6.12 20.14
CA ARG A 54 -34.48 4.71 20.49
C ARG A 54 -34.55 4.50 22.00
N ASN A 55 -33.61 5.08 22.73
CA ASN A 55 -33.53 4.98 24.18
C ASN A 55 -34.45 5.98 24.90
N LYS A 56 -35.33 6.70 24.16
CA LYS A 56 -36.26 7.67 24.70
C LYS A 56 -35.63 8.72 25.63
N ARG A 57 -34.39 9.13 25.34
CA ARG A 57 -33.65 10.11 26.17
C ARG A 57 -34.32 11.49 26.17
N PHE A 58 -35.23 11.74 25.26
CA PHE A 58 -36.04 12.95 25.16
C PHE A 58 -37.43 12.81 25.81
N SER A 59 -37.72 11.69 26.49
CA SER A 59 -39.03 11.44 27.13
C SER A 59 -38.93 11.61 28.65
N GLY A 60 -40.01 12.04 29.29
CA GLY A 60 -40.13 12.02 30.74
C GLY A 60 -39.37 13.14 31.49
N GLY A 61 -39.36 14.36 30.96
CA GLY A 61 -38.81 15.53 31.64
C GLY A 61 -37.30 15.74 31.46
N ASN A 62 -36.66 14.87 30.69
CA ASN A 62 -35.22 14.95 30.38
C ASN A 62 -34.93 15.91 29.23
N ILE A 63 -35.93 16.49 28.58
CA ILE A 63 -35.76 17.53 27.53
C ILE A 63 -35.34 18.82 28.22
N ARG A 64 -34.06 19.16 28.14
CA ARG A 64 -33.53 20.39 28.71
C ARG A 64 -33.85 21.62 27.87
N ASN A 65 -33.95 21.44 26.54
CA ASN A 65 -34.32 22.52 25.63
C ASN A 65 -34.83 21.95 24.27
N SER A 66 -35.53 22.79 23.51
CA SER A 66 -36.05 22.43 22.19
C SER A 66 -34.97 22.09 21.17
N GLY A 67 -33.78 22.63 21.31
CA GLY A 67 -32.64 22.37 20.41
C GLY A 67 -32.16 20.93 20.47
N GLU A 68 -32.09 20.32 21.67
CA GLU A 68 -31.73 18.91 21.85
C GLU A 68 -32.76 17.98 21.20
N PHE A 69 -34.04 18.31 21.36
CA PHE A 69 -35.12 17.53 20.75
C PHE A 69 -35.11 17.60 19.21
N LEU A 70 -34.93 18.81 18.66
CA LEU A 70 -34.88 19.03 17.21
C LEU A 70 -33.68 18.34 16.56
N SER A 71 -32.48 18.52 17.13
CA SER A 71 -31.27 17.93 16.61
C SER A 71 -31.17 16.42 16.86
N GLY A 72 -31.83 15.93 17.90
CA GLY A 72 -31.64 14.56 18.40
C GLY A 72 -30.30 14.38 19.12
N PHE A 73 -29.55 15.46 19.36
CA PHE A 73 -28.20 15.47 19.93
C PHE A 73 -28.22 16.22 21.26
N LEU A 74 -27.80 15.57 22.34
CA LEU A 74 -27.77 16.15 23.66
C LEU A 74 -26.55 17.07 23.83
N LYS A 75 -26.65 18.06 24.67
CA LYS A 75 -25.54 18.98 25.00
C LYS A 75 -24.31 18.21 25.53
N THR A 76 -24.52 17.05 26.11
CA THR A 76 -23.48 16.18 26.67
C THR A 76 -22.88 15.21 25.65
N ASP A 77 -23.55 15.03 24.51
CA ASP A 77 -23.03 14.12 23.47
C ASP A 77 -21.74 14.68 22.86
N LYS A 78 -20.87 13.77 22.46
CA LYS A 78 -19.57 14.07 21.85
C LYS A 78 -19.39 13.16 20.63
N ILE A 79 -18.67 13.68 19.67
CA ILE A 79 -18.18 12.92 18.52
C ILE A 79 -16.67 12.67 18.64
N LEU A 80 -16.21 11.62 17.99
CA LEU A 80 -14.79 11.31 17.91
C LEU A 80 -14.14 12.16 16.81
N PRO A 81 -12.93 12.66 17.04
CA PRO A 81 -12.15 13.32 15.99
C PRO A 81 -11.82 12.31 14.89
N ILE A 82 -11.71 12.83 13.67
CA ILE A 82 -11.34 12.05 12.48
C ILE A 82 -10.01 12.58 11.98
N ILE A 83 -9.09 11.67 11.68
CA ILE A 83 -7.81 11.98 11.06
C ILE A 83 -7.70 11.15 9.80
N THR A 84 -7.69 11.78 8.62
CA THR A 84 -7.45 11.11 7.35
C THR A 84 -5.99 11.29 6.93
N LEU A 85 -5.26 10.19 6.86
CA LEU A 85 -3.91 10.10 6.31
C LEU A 85 -3.99 9.86 4.80
N THR A 86 -3.32 10.69 4.03
CA THR A 86 -3.11 10.46 2.60
C THR A 86 -1.75 9.85 2.41
N ILE A 87 -1.70 8.61 1.90
CA ILE A 87 -0.45 7.92 1.60
C ILE A 87 -0.24 8.01 0.08
N TYR A 88 0.82 8.68 -0.32
CA TYR A 88 1.17 8.86 -1.72
C TYR A 88 2.27 7.89 -2.14
N PHE A 89 1.94 6.99 -3.05
CA PHE A 89 2.83 5.93 -3.56
C PHE A 89 3.56 6.32 -4.85
N GLY A 90 3.32 7.52 -5.38
CA GLY A 90 4.00 8.01 -6.58
C GLY A 90 5.50 8.20 -6.35
N THR A 91 6.27 8.06 -7.42
CA THR A 91 7.74 8.23 -7.42
C THR A 91 8.16 9.68 -7.52
N GLU A 92 7.32 10.52 -8.12
CA GLU A 92 7.57 11.95 -8.23
C GLU A 92 7.17 12.67 -6.94
N PRO A 93 7.80 13.81 -6.62
CA PRO A 93 7.39 14.62 -5.48
C PRO A 93 5.93 15.06 -5.58
N TRP A 94 5.23 15.10 -4.44
CA TRP A 94 3.90 15.68 -4.39
C TRP A 94 3.98 17.19 -4.63
N ASP A 95 3.32 17.67 -5.67
CA ASP A 95 3.25 19.09 -6.07
C ASP A 95 1.83 19.68 -5.94
N GLY A 96 0.88 18.90 -5.44
CA GLY A 96 -0.49 19.35 -5.21
C GLY A 96 -0.65 20.14 -3.89
N PRO A 97 -1.78 20.86 -3.73
CA PRO A 97 -2.05 21.63 -2.52
C PRO A 97 -2.15 20.72 -1.29
N LEU A 98 -1.58 21.17 -0.19
CA LEU A 98 -1.63 20.50 1.11
C LEU A 98 -2.64 21.12 2.06
N SER A 99 -3.23 22.26 1.68
CA SER A 99 -4.28 22.89 2.45
C SER A 99 -5.35 23.49 1.55
N LEU A 100 -6.54 23.66 2.11
CA LEU A 100 -7.65 24.28 1.39
C LEU A 100 -7.33 25.75 1.07
N ARG A 101 -6.52 26.42 1.92
CA ARG A 101 -6.06 27.80 1.70
C ARG A 101 -5.24 27.95 0.43
N GLU A 102 -4.41 26.98 0.09
CA GLU A 102 -3.62 26.98 -1.14
C GLU A 102 -4.47 26.87 -2.42
N MET A 103 -5.73 26.50 -2.29
CA MET A 103 -6.66 26.37 -3.40
C MET A 103 -7.53 27.60 -3.64
N TYR A 104 -7.49 28.58 -2.72
CA TYR A 104 -8.31 29.79 -2.85
C TYR A 104 -7.65 30.82 -3.75
N ASP A 105 -8.42 31.44 -4.59
CA ASP A 105 -8.03 32.61 -5.38
C ASP A 105 -8.29 33.90 -4.58
N ILE A 106 -7.81 33.96 -3.35
CA ILE A 106 -7.98 35.09 -2.42
C ILE A 106 -6.67 35.33 -1.69
N ASN A 107 -6.18 36.58 -1.75
CA ASN A 107 -4.96 37.02 -1.05
C ASN A 107 -5.25 37.92 0.17
N ASP A 108 -6.51 38.22 0.46
CA ASP A 108 -6.88 39.04 1.62
C ASP A 108 -6.85 38.18 2.90
N SER A 109 -5.83 38.39 3.72
CA SER A 109 -5.63 37.69 5.00
C SER A 109 -6.83 37.81 5.94
N LYS A 110 -7.52 38.96 5.93
CA LYS A 110 -8.69 39.16 6.80
C LYS A 110 -9.87 38.33 6.42
N LEU A 111 -10.07 38.06 5.10
CA LEU A 111 -11.12 37.16 4.63
C LEU A 111 -10.75 35.72 4.97
N LEU A 112 -9.49 35.35 4.88
CA LEU A 112 -9.04 33.99 5.19
C LEU A 112 -9.22 33.64 6.68
N ASP A 113 -9.30 34.61 7.59
CA ASP A 113 -9.60 34.34 9.00
C ASP A 113 -11.03 33.82 9.24
N PHE A 114 -11.94 34.08 8.31
CA PHE A 114 -13.33 33.59 8.38
C PHE A 114 -13.56 32.27 7.63
N VAL A 115 -12.58 31.80 6.86
CA VAL A 115 -12.67 30.59 6.07
C VAL A 115 -11.91 29.45 6.74
N PRO A 116 -12.54 28.31 7.02
CA PRO A 116 -11.84 27.17 7.61
C PRO A 116 -10.73 26.70 6.69
N ASP A 117 -9.58 26.40 7.27
CA ASP A 117 -8.52 25.70 6.57
C ASP A 117 -8.66 24.19 6.82
N TYR A 118 -8.45 23.40 5.78
CA TYR A 118 -8.44 21.95 5.88
C TYR A 118 -7.12 21.43 5.32
N ARG A 119 -6.32 20.79 6.17
CA ARG A 119 -4.97 20.32 5.83
C ARG A 119 -4.95 18.83 5.50
N VAL A 120 -4.22 18.48 4.46
CA VAL A 120 -3.91 17.10 4.12
C VAL A 120 -2.78 16.58 5.01
N GLN A 121 -3.01 15.47 5.68
CA GLN A 121 -1.97 14.74 6.40
C GLN A 121 -1.29 13.79 5.41
N LEU A 122 -0.30 14.30 4.68
CA LEU A 122 0.41 13.55 3.64
C LEU A 122 1.55 12.71 4.23
N ILE A 123 1.58 11.44 3.85
CA ILE A 123 2.72 10.54 4.03
C ILE A 123 3.25 10.21 2.65
N GLN A 124 4.47 10.64 2.37
CA GLN A 124 5.18 10.34 1.12
C GLN A 124 6.41 9.49 1.45
N PRO A 125 6.37 8.15 1.23
CA PRO A 125 7.46 7.25 1.61
C PRO A 125 8.83 7.66 1.05
N MET A 126 8.84 8.22 -0.17
CA MET A 126 10.07 8.66 -0.85
C MET A 126 10.84 9.74 -0.07
N THR A 127 10.15 10.55 0.76
CA THR A 127 10.76 11.66 1.50
C THR A 127 11.04 11.33 2.96
N LEU A 128 10.57 10.17 3.47
CA LEU A 128 10.80 9.77 4.85
C LEU A 128 12.28 9.45 5.08
N SER A 129 12.80 9.89 6.22
CA SER A 129 14.13 9.49 6.71
C SER A 129 14.11 8.09 7.32
N GLU A 130 15.27 7.50 7.56
CA GLU A 130 15.34 6.21 8.26
C GLU A 130 14.77 6.33 9.68
N ASP A 131 15.02 7.45 10.38
CA ASP A 131 14.46 7.71 11.71
C ASP A 131 12.93 7.82 11.69
N ASP A 132 12.33 8.26 10.59
CA ASP A 132 10.88 8.28 10.45
C ASP A 132 10.31 6.86 10.31
N PHE A 133 11.00 5.96 9.61
CA PHE A 133 10.57 4.57 9.52
C PHE A 133 10.65 3.85 10.86
N GLU A 134 11.61 4.19 11.74
CA GLU A 134 11.70 3.60 13.08
C GLU A 134 10.47 3.88 13.96
N LYS A 135 9.70 4.91 13.65
CA LYS A 135 8.44 5.24 14.35
C LYS A 135 7.30 4.25 14.03
N PHE A 136 7.42 3.49 12.94
CA PHE A 136 6.45 2.47 12.55
C PHE A 136 6.85 1.12 13.13
N HIS A 137 6.04 0.59 14.04
CA HIS A 137 6.34 -0.67 14.74
C HIS A 137 5.64 -1.90 14.13
N THR A 138 4.79 -1.70 13.14
CA THR A 138 4.06 -2.75 12.42
C THR A 138 4.68 -3.03 11.07
N SER A 139 4.15 -4.02 10.33
CA SER A 139 4.56 -4.32 8.94
C SER A 139 4.31 -3.16 7.95
N LEU A 140 3.66 -2.08 8.38
CA LEU A 140 3.56 -0.85 7.60
C LEU A 140 4.94 -0.23 7.32
N ARG A 141 5.90 -0.38 8.24
CA ARG A 141 7.29 0.04 8.04
C ARG A 141 7.87 -0.61 6.78
N GLU A 142 7.78 -1.93 6.70
CA GLU A 142 8.33 -2.69 5.57
C GLU A 142 7.65 -2.34 4.26
N VAL A 143 6.33 -2.08 4.29
CA VAL A 143 5.59 -1.60 3.12
C VAL A 143 6.10 -0.24 2.66
N LEU A 144 6.21 0.74 3.56
CA LEU A 144 6.64 2.10 3.22
C LEU A 144 8.10 2.14 2.74
N GLN A 145 9.01 1.38 3.38
CA GLN A 145 10.41 1.27 2.95
C GLN A 145 10.55 0.57 1.60
N THR A 146 9.74 -0.47 1.33
CA THR A 146 9.71 -1.11 0.01
C THR A 146 9.29 -0.10 -1.07
N ILE A 147 8.30 0.74 -0.80
CA ILE A 147 7.88 1.80 -1.72
C ILE A 147 9.03 2.76 -1.98
N LYS A 148 9.72 3.21 -0.94
CA LYS A 148 10.88 4.10 -1.06
C LYS A 148 11.99 3.52 -1.95
N TYR A 149 12.26 2.23 -1.82
CA TYR A 149 13.31 1.58 -2.61
C TYR A 149 12.85 1.03 -3.95
N SER A 150 11.53 1.03 -4.24
CA SER A 150 10.99 0.44 -5.48
C SER A 150 11.49 1.09 -6.78
N VAL A 151 11.99 2.30 -6.71
CA VAL A 151 12.58 3.03 -7.86
C VAL A 151 13.98 2.54 -8.23
N ASP A 152 14.64 1.77 -7.35
CA ASP A 152 15.99 1.22 -7.55
C ASP A 152 15.98 -0.28 -7.25
N ALA A 153 15.99 -1.09 -8.29
CA ALA A 153 15.88 -2.56 -8.18
C ALA A 153 17.00 -3.18 -7.33
N GLN A 154 18.20 -2.59 -7.35
CA GLN A 154 19.31 -3.07 -6.55
C GLN A 154 19.07 -2.79 -5.06
N LYS A 155 18.76 -1.54 -4.72
CA LYS A 155 18.45 -1.15 -3.34
C LYS A 155 17.25 -1.90 -2.78
N LEU A 156 16.19 -2.08 -3.59
CA LEU A 156 15.02 -2.86 -3.21
C LEU A 156 15.42 -4.31 -2.87
N THR A 157 16.21 -4.92 -3.74
CA THR A 157 16.70 -6.29 -3.52
C THR A 157 17.55 -6.40 -2.25
N GLU A 158 18.50 -5.48 -2.07
CA GLU A 158 19.35 -5.42 -0.88
C GLU A 158 18.51 -5.24 0.39
N TYR A 159 17.56 -4.32 0.37
CA TYR A 159 16.64 -4.08 1.48
C TYR A 159 15.85 -5.34 1.86
N ILE A 160 15.23 -6.00 0.87
CA ILE A 160 14.41 -7.19 1.14
C ILE A 160 15.26 -8.34 1.68
N THR A 161 16.46 -8.56 1.11
CA THR A 161 17.31 -9.70 1.49
C THR A 161 18.05 -9.49 2.82
N GLN A 162 18.30 -8.25 3.24
CA GLN A 162 19.01 -7.93 4.47
C GLN A 162 18.10 -7.66 5.67
N ASN A 163 16.81 -7.41 5.44
CA ASN A 163 15.87 -7.10 6.51
C ASN A 163 15.25 -8.37 7.08
N GLU A 164 15.66 -8.76 8.29
CA GLU A 164 15.14 -9.94 9.00
C GLU A 164 13.62 -9.95 9.14
N ARG A 165 12.97 -8.80 9.21
CA ARG A 165 11.50 -8.70 9.33
C ARG A 165 10.78 -9.14 8.06
N MET A 166 11.45 -9.13 6.90
CA MET A 166 10.92 -9.62 5.63
C MET A 166 10.71 -11.15 5.61
N HIS A 167 11.38 -11.89 6.49
CA HIS A 167 11.16 -13.34 6.65
C HIS A 167 9.81 -13.70 7.33
N ARG A 168 9.14 -12.74 7.97
CA ARG A 168 7.90 -13.01 8.72
C ARG A 168 6.87 -11.90 8.58
N LEU A 169 6.64 -11.44 7.38
CA LEU A 169 5.63 -10.43 7.09
C LEU A 169 4.20 -10.98 7.25
N ASP A 170 3.29 -10.10 7.63
CA ASP A 170 1.87 -10.39 7.53
C ASP A 170 1.47 -10.54 6.06
N LEU A 171 0.57 -11.49 5.76
CA LEU A 171 0.10 -11.74 4.40
C LEU A 171 -0.44 -10.48 3.72
N SER A 172 -1.15 -9.62 4.47
CA SER A 172 -1.65 -8.35 3.96
C SER A 172 -0.54 -7.40 3.52
N ALA A 173 0.53 -7.30 4.32
CA ALA A 173 1.69 -6.47 3.98
C ALA A 173 2.45 -7.05 2.79
N ALA A 174 2.66 -8.37 2.75
CA ALA A 174 3.31 -9.05 1.63
C ALA A 174 2.55 -8.85 0.31
N ASN A 175 1.20 -8.91 0.32
CA ASN A 175 0.38 -8.63 -0.86
C ASN A 175 0.52 -7.18 -1.33
N VAL A 176 0.56 -6.22 -0.41
CA VAL A 176 0.77 -4.81 -0.78
C VAL A 176 2.16 -4.61 -1.38
N ILE A 177 3.21 -5.17 -0.78
CA ILE A 177 4.58 -5.11 -1.29
C ILE A 177 4.65 -5.71 -2.69
N ASN A 178 4.09 -6.90 -2.89
CA ASN A 178 4.06 -7.57 -4.19
C ASN A 178 3.38 -6.72 -5.27
N THR A 179 2.27 -6.07 -4.91
CA THR A 179 1.52 -5.22 -5.84
C THR A 179 2.26 -3.92 -6.15
N VAL A 180 2.78 -3.23 -5.14
CA VAL A 180 3.42 -1.91 -5.28
C VAL A 180 4.78 -2.02 -5.95
N ALA A 181 5.57 -3.02 -5.59
CA ALA A 181 6.88 -3.27 -6.20
C ALA A 181 6.79 -3.98 -7.57
N GLY A 182 5.60 -4.41 -7.99
CA GLY A 182 5.38 -5.06 -9.29
C GLY A 182 6.15 -6.39 -9.42
N ILE A 183 6.40 -7.08 -8.31
CA ILE A 183 7.30 -8.25 -8.28
C ILE A 183 6.65 -9.48 -8.93
N GLY A 184 5.31 -9.60 -8.88
CA GLY A 184 4.56 -10.69 -9.52
C GLY A 184 4.71 -12.06 -8.82
N LEU A 185 5.04 -12.06 -7.51
CA LEU A 185 5.23 -13.29 -6.74
C LEU A 185 3.94 -14.06 -6.52
N GLU A 186 3.99 -15.39 -6.66
CA GLU A 186 3.02 -16.28 -6.03
C GLU A 186 3.31 -16.38 -4.52
N ILE A 187 2.50 -15.71 -3.71
CA ILE A 187 2.72 -15.65 -2.27
C ILE A 187 2.29 -16.96 -1.61
N LYS A 188 3.27 -17.74 -1.17
CA LYS A 188 3.05 -18.91 -0.31
C LYS A 188 3.09 -18.45 1.15
N GLN A 189 2.06 -18.81 1.92
CA GLN A 189 1.97 -18.44 3.33
C GLN A 189 2.16 -19.66 4.24
N ASP A 190 2.81 -19.43 5.38
CA ASP A 190 2.79 -20.35 6.52
C ASP A 190 2.15 -19.66 7.72
N ARG A 191 1.01 -20.19 8.19
CA ARG A 191 0.25 -19.67 9.33
C ARG A 191 -0.03 -18.16 9.26
N GLY A 192 -0.35 -17.64 8.07
CA GLY A 192 -0.65 -16.22 7.86
C GLY A 192 0.59 -15.31 7.77
N LYS A 193 1.78 -15.88 7.75
CA LYS A 193 3.06 -15.18 7.54
C LYS A 193 3.68 -15.54 6.20
N VAL A 194 4.47 -14.64 5.67
CA VAL A 194 5.15 -14.76 4.38
C VAL A 194 6.63 -14.46 4.55
N ASP A 195 7.46 -15.30 3.98
CA ASP A 195 8.89 -15.05 3.80
C ASP A 195 9.13 -14.44 2.42
N MET A 196 9.23 -13.11 2.39
CA MET A 196 9.46 -12.37 1.15
C MET A 196 10.88 -12.57 0.60
N CYS A 197 11.88 -12.79 1.46
CA CYS A 197 13.24 -13.06 1.04
C CYS A 197 13.29 -14.35 0.22
N LYS A 198 12.73 -15.43 0.77
CA LYS A 198 12.66 -16.73 0.08
C LYS A 198 11.86 -16.64 -1.21
N ALA A 199 10.71 -15.94 -1.20
CA ALA A 199 9.89 -15.79 -2.40
C ALA A 199 10.64 -15.08 -3.54
N ILE A 200 11.46 -14.08 -3.24
CA ILE A 200 12.31 -13.40 -4.23
C ILE A 200 13.47 -14.29 -4.70
N GLU A 201 14.07 -15.07 -3.81
CA GLU A 201 15.13 -16.03 -4.18
C GLU A 201 14.57 -17.09 -5.13
N ASP A 202 13.41 -17.65 -4.81
CA ASP A 202 12.71 -18.63 -5.66
C ASP A 202 12.42 -18.04 -7.05
N LEU A 203 11.86 -16.81 -7.11
CA LEU A 203 11.59 -16.12 -8.38
C LEU A 203 12.86 -15.89 -9.21
N LYS A 204 13.96 -15.49 -8.57
CA LYS A 204 15.26 -15.31 -9.25
C LYS A 204 15.81 -16.62 -9.78
N ALA A 205 15.63 -17.72 -9.04
CA ALA A 205 16.04 -19.04 -9.48
C ALA A 205 15.21 -19.48 -10.70
N GLU A 206 13.88 -19.35 -10.64
CA GLU A 206 12.97 -19.65 -11.77
C GLU A 206 13.33 -18.84 -13.01
N SER A 207 13.46 -17.50 -12.88
CA SER A 207 13.81 -16.62 -14.01
C SER A 207 15.15 -16.96 -14.64
N ARG A 208 16.14 -17.38 -13.83
CA ARG A 208 17.44 -17.84 -14.35
C ARG A 208 17.31 -19.17 -15.12
N GLU A 209 16.49 -20.06 -14.61
CA GLU A 209 16.24 -21.36 -15.22
C GLU A 209 15.49 -21.22 -16.55
N GLU A 210 14.46 -20.37 -16.58
CA GLU A 210 13.72 -20.02 -17.79
C GLU A 210 14.62 -19.35 -18.84
N GLY A 211 15.39 -18.33 -18.45
CA GLY A 211 16.34 -17.66 -19.35
C GLY A 211 17.41 -18.59 -19.88
N ARG A 212 17.88 -19.54 -19.05
CA ARG A 212 18.81 -20.59 -19.48
C ARG A 212 18.17 -21.53 -20.50
N ALA A 213 16.95 -22.01 -20.22
CA ALA A 213 16.21 -22.89 -21.12
C ALA A 213 15.90 -22.22 -22.47
N GLU A 214 15.51 -20.94 -22.45
CA GLU A 214 15.30 -20.14 -23.64
C GLU A 214 16.59 -19.99 -24.48
N THR A 215 17.72 -19.64 -23.83
CA THR A 215 19.03 -19.52 -24.47
C THR A 215 19.44 -20.83 -25.13
N ILE A 216 19.27 -21.95 -24.44
CA ILE A 216 19.57 -23.29 -25.00
C ILE A 216 18.68 -23.55 -26.20
N GLY A 217 17.37 -23.29 -26.10
CA GLY A 217 16.40 -23.48 -27.20
C GLY A 217 16.72 -22.66 -28.44
N GLN A 218 17.10 -21.39 -28.25
CA GLN A 218 17.55 -20.51 -29.33
C GLN A 218 18.84 -21.01 -29.97
N THR A 219 19.81 -21.45 -29.16
CA THR A 219 21.07 -22.04 -29.64
C THR A 219 20.81 -23.29 -30.49
N VAL A 220 19.95 -24.19 -30.04
CA VAL A 220 19.58 -25.40 -30.83
C VAL A 220 18.95 -25.00 -32.16
N THR A 221 18.04 -24.02 -32.15
CA THR A 221 17.38 -23.54 -33.36
C THR A 221 18.38 -22.94 -34.35
N MET A 222 19.30 -22.13 -33.88
CA MET A 222 20.35 -21.51 -34.67
C MET A 222 21.27 -22.57 -35.30
N LEU A 223 21.76 -23.52 -34.52
CA LEU A 223 22.65 -24.58 -35.01
C LEU A 223 21.98 -25.51 -36.03
N ARG A 224 20.68 -25.82 -35.85
CA ARG A 224 19.88 -26.55 -36.84
C ARG A 224 19.74 -25.80 -38.15
N ASN A 225 19.47 -24.50 -38.10
CA ASN A 225 19.36 -23.64 -39.29
C ASN A 225 20.67 -23.59 -40.07
N MET A 226 21.80 -23.68 -39.35
CA MET A 226 23.15 -23.78 -39.95
C MET A 226 23.45 -25.20 -40.46
N LYS A 227 22.50 -26.15 -40.41
CA LYS A 227 22.65 -27.54 -40.83
C LYS A 227 23.79 -28.31 -40.14
N ILE A 228 24.08 -27.97 -38.89
CA ILE A 228 25.07 -28.66 -38.06
C ILE A 228 24.52 -30.08 -37.72
N PRO A 229 25.35 -31.14 -37.80
CA PRO A 229 24.91 -32.48 -37.44
C PRO A 229 24.47 -32.60 -35.99
N LYS A 230 23.43 -33.43 -35.74
CA LYS A 230 22.81 -33.60 -34.41
C LYS A 230 23.84 -33.94 -33.34
N GLU A 231 24.76 -34.85 -33.61
CA GLU A 231 25.80 -35.28 -32.65
C GLU A 231 26.71 -34.11 -32.21
N THR A 232 27.04 -33.25 -33.16
CA THR A 232 27.84 -32.03 -32.88
C THR A 232 27.05 -31.06 -32.01
N ILE A 233 25.75 -30.85 -32.34
CA ILE A 233 24.88 -29.97 -31.52
C ILE A 233 24.76 -30.50 -30.10
N LEU A 234 24.55 -31.77 -29.90
CA LEU A 234 24.44 -32.39 -28.56
C LEU A 234 25.77 -32.23 -27.78
N SER A 235 26.90 -32.47 -28.42
CA SER A 235 28.23 -32.30 -27.80
C SER A 235 28.48 -30.84 -27.38
N GLU A 236 28.14 -29.89 -28.24
CA GLU A 236 28.29 -28.46 -27.93
C GLU A 236 27.37 -28.01 -26.79
N LEU A 237 26.11 -28.50 -26.76
CA LEU A 237 25.18 -28.20 -25.66
C LEU A 237 25.70 -28.71 -24.31
N GLN A 238 26.21 -29.95 -24.29
CA GLN A 238 26.81 -30.53 -23.07
C GLN A 238 27.98 -29.72 -22.57
N LYS A 239 28.89 -29.30 -23.46
CA LYS A 239 30.07 -28.52 -23.10
C LYS A 239 29.73 -27.09 -22.66
N THR A 240 28.88 -26.42 -23.43
CA THR A 240 28.61 -24.99 -23.21
C THR A 240 27.72 -24.76 -22.00
N PHE A 241 26.71 -25.61 -21.82
CA PHE A 241 25.71 -25.44 -20.77
C PHE A 241 25.85 -26.38 -19.59
N SER A 242 26.85 -27.29 -19.62
CA SER A 242 27.11 -28.28 -18.57
C SER A 242 25.88 -29.13 -18.24
N ILE A 243 25.16 -29.57 -19.25
CA ILE A 243 23.97 -30.42 -19.14
C ILE A 243 24.27 -31.87 -19.47
N SER A 244 23.45 -32.80 -18.98
CA SER A 244 23.60 -34.23 -19.29
C SER A 244 23.23 -34.56 -20.75
N GLU A 245 23.70 -35.70 -21.24
CA GLU A 245 23.35 -36.18 -22.57
C GLU A 245 21.85 -36.42 -22.73
N GLU A 246 21.20 -36.94 -21.67
CA GLU A 246 19.77 -37.16 -21.64
C GLU A 246 19.01 -35.83 -21.76
N GLU A 247 19.43 -34.83 -21.06
CA GLU A 247 18.84 -33.47 -21.08
C GLU A 247 19.08 -32.80 -22.43
N ALA A 248 20.26 -32.87 -22.99
CA ALA A 248 20.55 -32.37 -24.35
C ALA A 248 19.69 -33.01 -25.41
N ASN A 249 19.51 -34.36 -25.34
CA ASN A 249 18.61 -35.08 -26.24
C ASN A 249 17.14 -34.66 -26.09
N ARG A 250 16.67 -34.46 -24.85
CA ARG A 250 15.30 -34.03 -24.57
C ARG A 250 15.08 -32.65 -25.19
N ILE A 251 15.96 -31.68 -24.93
CA ILE A 251 15.84 -30.30 -25.46
C ILE A 251 15.91 -30.33 -27.00
N TYR A 252 16.82 -31.10 -27.57
CA TYR A 252 16.90 -31.26 -29.01
C TYR A 252 15.61 -31.84 -29.60
N SER A 253 14.88 -32.73 -28.92
CA SER A 253 13.68 -33.40 -29.43
C SER A 253 12.38 -32.58 -29.26
N THR A 254 12.39 -31.57 -28.39
CA THR A 254 11.16 -30.78 -28.02
C THR A 254 10.71 -29.81 -29.12
N LYS A 255 11.40 -29.73 -30.25
CA LYS A 255 11.02 -28.99 -31.49
C LYS A 255 11.63 -29.76 -32.70
#